data_b3499f5edade7b08348be6cb251eaad3
#
_entry.id   b3499f5edade7b08348be6cb251eaad3
#
_cell.length_a   1.000
_cell.length_b   1.000
_cell.length_c   1.000
_cell.angle_alpha   90.00
_cell.angle_beta   90.00
_cell.angle_gamma   90.00
#
_symmetry.space_group_name_H-M   'P 1'
#
loop_
_entity.id
_entity.type
_entity.pdbx_description
1 polymer ?
#
loop_
_entity_poly.entity_id
_entity_poly.type
_entity_poly.pdbx_seq_one_letter_code
_entity_poly.pdbx_strand_id
1 'polypeptide(L)'
;MRFTSLFATAFCVLFVNAASLTKRAVSDQVQLCRNDIDAISVEIKNVTDALSVYTSADGISVAVEIHVREQLLEVALKKAGVDCCTAIGKVTDEEADAMLTTVTPVIPQATSALSLIVAKKPEMVATMFAMGIVREDIKNLNSQTVTLYTCIRDIGTEQHPTYIPTINDFISQLDNSFATSSAAYSNRTITP
;
A
#
# COMPACT_ATOMS: atom_id res chain seq x y z
N MET A 1 -33.21 -57.53 57.56
CA MET A 1 -33.85 -56.93 56.40
C MET A 1 -33.18 -55.57 56.17
N ARG A 2 -32.31 -55.49 55.15
CA ARG A 2 -31.52 -54.30 54.80
C ARG A 2 -31.96 -53.81 53.44
N PHE A 3 -32.61 -52.63 53.39
CA PHE A 3 -32.93 -51.93 52.18
C PHE A 3 -31.74 -51.04 51.78
N THR A 4 -31.13 -51.38 50.69
CA THR A 4 -30.10 -50.55 50.04
C THR A 4 -30.78 -49.68 49.00
N SER A 5 -30.85 -48.40 49.28
CA SER A 5 -31.33 -47.37 48.36
C SER A 5 -30.23 -47.01 47.34
N LEU A 6 -30.46 -47.32 46.08
CA LEU A 6 -29.58 -46.90 44.96
C LEU A 6 -30.00 -45.50 44.51
N PHE A 7 -29.18 -44.50 44.87
CA PHE A 7 -29.25 -43.18 44.28
C PHE A 7 -28.58 -43.21 42.91
N ALA A 8 -29.38 -43.19 41.88
CA ALA A 8 -28.92 -42.97 40.52
C ALA A 8 -28.75 -41.46 40.32
N THR A 9 -27.52 -40.97 40.43
CA THR A 9 -27.16 -39.60 40.06
C THR A 9 -27.03 -39.52 38.54
N ALA A 10 -28.01 -38.97 37.88
CA ALA A 10 -27.95 -38.60 36.47
C ALA A 10 -26.99 -37.40 36.30
N PHE A 11 -25.81 -37.68 35.80
CA PHE A 11 -24.83 -36.65 35.42
C PHE A 11 -25.28 -36.11 34.06
N CYS A 12 -26.04 -34.99 34.04
CA CYS A 12 -26.24 -34.21 32.83
C CYS A 12 -24.93 -33.56 32.43
N VAL A 13 -24.19 -34.20 31.52
CA VAL A 13 -23.06 -33.58 30.87
C VAL A 13 -23.62 -32.57 29.88
N LEU A 14 -23.66 -31.30 30.29
CA LEU A 14 -23.89 -30.19 29.40
C LEU A 14 -22.64 -30.10 28.49
N PHE A 15 -22.74 -30.66 27.29
CA PHE A 15 -21.81 -30.31 26.20
C PHE A 15 -22.07 -28.85 25.85
N VAL A 16 -21.31 -27.97 26.51
CA VAL A 16 -21.13 -26.61 26.01
C VAL A 16 -20.36 -26.79 24.70
N ASN A 17 -21.07 -26.78 23.58
CA ASN A 17 -20.48 -26.53 22.28
C ASN A 17 -19.87 -25.12 22.37
N ALA A 18 -18.66 -25.04 22.84
CA ALA A 18 -17.79 -23.91 22.55
C ALA A 18 -17.61 -23.95 21.04
N ALA A 19 -18.49 -23.26 20.32
CA ALA A 19 -18.20 -22.88 18.95
C ALA A 19 -16.86 -22.12 19.05
N SER A 20 -15.78 -22.83 18.72
CA SER A 20 -14.51 -22.18 18.50
C SER A 20 -14.83 -21.14 17.44
N LEU A 21 -14.79 -19.87 17.80
CA LEU A 21 -14.71 -18.75 16.87
C LEU A 21 -13.40 -18.98 16.12
N THR A 22 -13.45 -19.86 15.11
CA THR A 22 -12.38 -19.96 14.14
C THR A 22 -12.33 -18.58 13.51
N LYS A 23 -11.29 -17.84 13.86
CA LYS A 23 -10.98 -16.55 13.23
C LYS A 23 -11.09 -16.81 11.73
N ARG A 24 -12.09 -16.22 11.10
CA ARG A 24 -12.41 -16.49 9.70
C ARG A 24 -11.15 -16.16 8.91
N ALA A 25 -10.64 -17.10 8.16
CA ALA A 25 -9.47 -16.86 7.32
C ALA A 25 -9.82 -15.72 6.35
N VAL A 26 -8.87 -14.80 6.18
CA VAL A 26 -8.97 -13.74 5.17
C VAL A 26 -9.22 -14.41 3.81
N SER A 27 -10.17 -13.89 3.03
CA SER A 27 -10.47 -14.43 1.71
C SER A 27 -9.24 -14.37 0.80
N ASP A 28 -9.12 -15.31 -0.12
CA ASP A 28 -7.99 -15.38 -1.06
C ASP A 28 -7.82 -14.05 -1.82
N GLN A 29 -8.92 -13.39 -2.17
CA GLN A 29 -8.88 -12.12 -2.90
C GLN A 29 -8.32 -10.96 -2.06
N VAL A 30 -8.75 -10.85 -0.80
CA VAL A 30 -8.20 -9.84 0.12
C VAL A 30 -6.73 -10.15 0.43
N GLN A 31 -6.38 -11.44 0.55
CA GLN A 31 -4.99 -11.83 0.75
C GLN A 31 -4.10 -11.49 -0.47
N LEU A 32 -4.60 -11.65 -1.70
CA LEU A 32 -3.89 -11.23 -2.91
C LEU A 32 -3.65 -9.71 -2.89
N CYS A 33 -4.68 -8.90 -2.62
CA CYS A 33 -4.54 -7.46 -2.49
C CYS A 33 -3.47 -7.06 -1.44
N ARG A 34 -3.49 -7.69 -0.27
CA ARG A 34 -2.50 -7.43 0.78
C ARG A 34 -1.07 -7.79 0.36
N ASN A 35 -0.89 -8.95 -0.26
CA ASN A 35 0.40 -9.37 -0.77
C ASN A 35 0.96 -8.40 -1.82
N ASP A 36 0.09 -7.82 -2.65
CA ASP A 36 0.49 -6.84 -3.64
C ASP A 36 0.86 -5.49 -3.01
N ILE A 37 0.15 -5.07 -1.95
CA ILE A 37 0.52 -3.88 -1.17
C ILE A 37 1.88 -4.08 -0.47
N ASP A 38 2.15 -5.27 0.05
CA ASP A 38 3.45 -5.62 0.62
C ASP A 38 4.56 -5.57 -0.47
N ALA A 39 4.27 -6.03 -1.69
CA ALA A 39 5.18 -5.93 -2.82
C ALA A 39 5.47 -4.46 -3.20
N ILE A 40 4.46 -3.59 -3.19
CA ILE A 40 4.65 -2.13 -3.38
C ILE A 40 5.63 -1.57 -2.33
N SER A 41 5.48 -1.95 -1.06
CA SER A 41 6.39 -1.52 0.02
C SER A 41 7.85 -1.92 -0.28
N VAL A 42 8.07 -3.14 -0.78
CA VAL A 42 9.39 -3.62 -1.17
C VAL A 42 9.96 -2.79 -2.34
N GLU A 43 9.15 -2.52 -3.37
CA GLU A 43 9.63 -1.75 -4.53
C GLU A 43 9.86 -0.27 -4.18
N ILE A 44 9.06 0.36 -3.32
CA ILE A 44 9.33 1.70 -2.79
C ILE A 44 10.70 1.74 -2.11
N LYS A 45 11.00 0.72 -1.29
CA LYS A 45 12.31 0.62 -0.63
C LYS A 45 13.44 0.47 -1.65
N ASN A 46 13.29 -0.37 -2.66
CA ASN A 46 14.30 -0.58 -3.70
C ASN A 46 14.63 0.71 -4.46
N VAL A 47 13.60 1.50 -4.83
CA VAL A 47 13.76 2.81 -5.47
C VAL A 47 14.44 3.79 -4.51
N THR A 48 13.97 3.86 -3.26
CA THR A 48 14.47 4.78 -2.23
C THR A 48 15.95 4.51 -1.92
N ASP A 49 16.33 3.25 -1.75
CA ASP A 49 17.70 2.85 -1.48
C ASP A 49 18.63 3.28 -2.64
N ALA A 50 18.26 3.00 -3.89
CA ALA A 50 19.04 3.40 -5.07
C ALA A 50 19.12 4.93 -5.20
N LEU A 51 18.01 5.62 -5.01
CA LEU A 51 17.95 7.08 -5.10
C LEU A 51 18.75 7.77 -3.98
N SER A 52 18.78 7.20 -2.78
CA SER A 52 19.45 7.78 -1.62
C SER A 52 20.95 8.00 -1.85
N VAL A 53 21.58 7.04 -2.50
CA VAL A 53 23.04 7.05 -2.79
C VAL A 53 23.39 7.73 -4.11
N TYR A 54 22.42 7.98 -4.99
CA TYR A 54 22.64 8.57 -6.30
C TYR A 54 23.20 9.99 -6.21
N THR A 55 24.22 10.24 -7.04
CA THR A 55 24.80 11.57 -7.28
C THR A 55 24.95 11.82 -8.79
N SER A 56 25.07 13.07 -9.19
CA SER A 56 25.31 13.42 -10.61
C SER A 56 26.61 12.86 -11.18
N ALA A 57 27.59 12.54 -10.32
CA ALA A 57 28.84 11.90 -10.73
C ALA A 57 28.65 10.45 -11.21
N ASP A 58 27.58 9.77 -10.80
CA ASP A 58 27.25 8.40 -11.22
C ASP A 58 26.77 8.36 -12.69
N GLY A 59 26.36 9.50 -13.23
CA GLY A 59 25.99 9.66 -14.62
C GLY A 59 24.61 9.06 -14.97
N ILE A 60 24.33 9.07 -16.29
CA ILE A 60 23.02 8.66 -16.82
C ILE A 60 22.73 7.16 -16.64
N SER A 61 23.74 6.31 -16.63
CA SER A 61 23.54 4.87 -16.51
C SER A 61 22.87 4.48 -15.19
N VAL A 62 23.32 5.08 -14.08
CA VAL A 62 22.72 4.84 -12.75
C VAL A 62 21.31 5.47 -12.65
N ALA A 63 21.10 6.64 -13.27
CA ALA A 63 19.77 7.23 -13.35
C ALA A 63 18.77 6.32 -14.10
N VAL A 64 19.22 5.65 -15.17
CA VAL A 64 18.41 4.67 -15.91
C VAL A 64 18.14 3.41 -15.05
N GLU A 65 19.10 2.96 -14.25
CA GLU A 65 18.85 1.84 -13.32
C GLU A 65 17.78 2.19 -12.27
N ILE A 66 17.79 3.43 -11.78
CA ILE A 66 16.74 3.91 -10.86
C ILE A 66 15.37 3.91 -11.55
N HIS A 67 15.30 4.38 -12.80
CA HIS A 67 14.08 4.34 -13.61
C HIS A 67 13.59 2.89 -13.83
N VAL A 68 14.46 1.93 -14.10
CA VAL A 68 14.05 0.51 -14.23
C VAL A 68 13.43 -0.01 -12.92
N ARG A 69 13.97 0.38 -11.74
CA ARG A 69 13.37 0.03 -10.46
C ARG A 69 12.00 0.70 -10.25
N GLU A 70 11.88 1.95 -10.67
CA GLU A 70 10.61 2.66 -10.65
C GLU A 70 9.56 1.97 -11.54
N GLN A 71 9.91 1.49 -12.72
CA GLN A 71 9.01 0.71 -13.56
C GLN A 71 8.53 -0.59 -12.90
N LEU A 72 9.34 -1.24 -12.06
CA LEU A 72 8.90 -2.39 -11.26
C LEU A 72 7.86 -1.97 -10.22
N LEU A 73 8.02 -0.80 -9.60
CA LEU A 73 7.02 -0.22 -8.71
C LEU A 73 5.71 0.10 -9.45
N GLU A 74 5.77 0.65 -10.68
CA GLU A 74 4.57 0.84 -11.51
C GLU A 74 3.83 -0.48 -11.78
N VAL A 75 4.57 -1.55 -12.09
CA VAL A 75 4.00 -2.88 -12.31
C VAL A 75 3.32 -3.42 -11.05
N ALA A 76 3.95 -3.26 -9.88
CA ALA A 76 3.39 -3.66 -8.60
C ALA A 76 2.10 -2.87 -8.27
N LEU A 77 2.10 -1.55 -8.45
CA LEU A 77 0.91 -0.70 -8.27
C LEU A 77 -0.24 -1.09 -9.21
N LYS A 78 0.08 -1.38 -10.48
CA LYS A 78 -0.90 -1.82 -11.47
C LYS A 78 -1.55 -3.15 -11.08
N LYS A 79 -0.73 -4.10 -10.62
CA LYS A 79 -1.20 -5.39 -10.15
C LYS A 79 -2.08 -5.24 -8.91
N ALA A 80 -1.65 -4.46 -7.92
CA ALA A 80 -2.44 -4.16 -6.74
C ALA A 80 -3.77 -3.49 -7.10
N GLY A 81 -3.77 -2.53 -8.05
CA GLY A 81 -4.99 -1.91 -8.58
C GLY A 81 -5.97 -2.94 -9.11
N VAL A 82 -5.51 -3.94 -9.87
CA VAL A 82 -6.37 -5.01 -10.39
C VAL A 82 -6.91 -5.89 -9.26
N ASP A 83 -6.03 -6.40 -8.41
CA ASP A 83 -6.39 -7.42 -7.40
C ASP A 83 -7.19 -6.81 -6.25
N CYS A 84 -6.88 -5.59 -5.81
CA CYS A 84 -7.68 -4.90 -4.79
C CYS A 84 -9.06 -4.50 -5.32
N CYS A 85 -9.17 -4.03 -6.58
CA CYS A 85 -10.47 -3.64 -7.15
C CYS A 85 -11.43 -4.83 -7.31
N THR A 86 -10.94 -6.05 -7.45
CA THR A 86 -11.81 -7.25 -7.51
C THR A 86 -12.34 -7.68 -6.14
N ALA A 87 -11.77 -7.17 -5.05
CA ALA A 87 -12.24 -7.42 -3.69
C ALA A 87 -13.50 -6.60 -3.32
N ILE A 88 -13.92 -5.65 -4.17
CA ILE A 88 -15.09 -4.80 -3.94
C ILE A 88 -16.34 -5.65 -3.74
N GLY A 89 -17.05 -5.45 -2.64
CA GLY A 89 -18.38 -5.98 -2.39
C GLY A 89 -18.49 -7.11 -1.36
N LYS A 90 -17.40 -7.63 -0.78
CA LYS A 90 -17.45 -8.77 0.19
C LYS A 90 -16.37 -8.74 1.26
N VAL A 91 -15.91 -7.58 1.65
CA VAL A 91 -14.87 -7.43 2.69
C VAL A 91 -15.53 -7.45 4.07
N THR A 92 -15.10 -8.34 4.96
CA THR A 92 -15.53 -8.33 6.37
C THR A 92 -14.81 -7.26 7.18
N ASP A 93 -15.28 -6.96 8.40
CA ASP A 93 -14.59 -6.00 9.28
C ASP A 93 -13.15 -6.44 9.60
N GLU A 94 -12.93 -7.73 9.83
CA GLU A 94 -11.60 -8.28 10.08
C GLU A 94 -10.67 -8.17 8.86
N GLU A 95 -11.23 -8.31 7.66
CA GLU A 95 -10.49 -8.14 6.41
C GLU A 95 -10.16 -6.67 6.15
N ALA A 96 -11.07 -5.76 6.45
CA ALA A 96 -10.86 -4.32 6.35
C ALA A 96 -9.76 -3.85 7.34
N ASP A 97 -9.78 -4.33 8.58
CA ASP A 97 -8.72 -4.09 9.57
C ASP A 97 -7.37 -4.62 9.09
N ALA A 98 -7.36 -5.83 8.52
CA ALA A 98 -6.14 -6.43 8.00
C ALA A 98 -5.58 -5.66 6.79
N MET A 99 -6.43 -5.17 5.88
CA MET A 99 -6.03 -4.32 4.77
C MET A 99 -5.46 -2.98 5.27
N LEU A 100 -6.15 -2.31 6.19
CA LEU A 100 -5.70 -1.05 6.75
C LEU A 100 -4.34 -1.19 7.46
N THR A 101 -4.16 -2.29 8.21
CA THR A 101 -2.88 -2.63 8.84
C THR A 101 -1.75 -2.78 7.81
N THR A 102 -2.04 -3.35 6.65
CA THR A 102 -1.04 -3.53 5.57
C THR A 102 -0.74 -2.20 4.87
N VAL A 103 -1.75 -1.35 4.63
CA VAL A 103 -1.58 -0.05 3.92
C VAL A 103 -0.87 1.00 4.80
N THR A 104 -1.19 1.05 6.09
CA THR A 104 -0.71 2.10 7.01
C THR A 104 0.81 2.34 6.94
N PRO A 105 1.69 1.33 6.98
CA PRO A 105 3.13 1.56 6.90
C PRO A 105 3.63 1.99 5.51
N VAL A 106 2.85 1.78 4.45
CA VAL A 106 3.24 2.12 3.07
C VAL A 106 3.13 3.63 2.83
N ILE A 107 2.17 4.29 3.47
CA ILE A 107 1.93 5.74 3.28
C ILE A 107 3.17 6.59 3.63
N PRO A 108 3.77 6.48 4.84
CA PRO A 108 4.99 7.23 5.16
C PRO A 108 6.19 6.82 4.29
N GLN A 109 6.28 5.58 3.82
CA GLN A 109 7.32 5.18 2.88
C GLN A 109 7.19 5.90 1.54
N ALA A 110 5.98 5.93 0.96
CA ALA A 110 5.69 6.61 -0.29
C ALA A 110 5.94 8.12 -0.21
N THR A 111 5.45 8.77 0.83
CA THR A 111 5.64 10.22 1.04
C THR A 111 7.12 10.57 1.25
N SER A 112 7.88 9.72 1.95
CA SER A 112 9.32 9.88 2.14
C SER A 112 10.08 9.70 0.82
N ALA A 113 9.73 8.70 0.01
CA ALA A 113 10.32 8.49 -1.31
C ALA A 113 10.09 9.70 -2.24
N LEU A 114 8.87 10.23 -2.27
CA LEU A 114 8.52 11.43 -3.04
C LEU A 114 9.29 12.67 -2.55
N SER A 115 9.47 12.81 -1.25
CA SER A 115 10.29 13.88 -0.66
C SER A 115 11.77 13.73 -1.04
N LEU A 116 12.28 12.51 -1.07
CA LEU A 116 13.66 12.22 -1.49
C LEU A 116 13.87 12.55 -2.98
N ILE A 117 12.90 12.21 -3.85
CA ILE A 117 12.94 12.61 -5.28
C ILE A 117 13.10 14.14 -5.40
N VAL A 118 12.33 14.91 -4.64
CA VAL A 118 12.44 16.38 -4.63
C VAL A 118 13.82 16.84 -4.16
N ALA A 119 14.34 16.24 -3.09
CA ALA A 119 15.67 16.55 -2.56
C ALA A 119 16.81 16.23 -3.56
N LYS A 120 16.66 15.17 -4.37
CA LYS A 120 17.63 14.74 -5.39
C LYS A 120 17.52 15.51 -6.71
N LYS A 121 16.57 16.45 -6.83
CA LYS A 121 16.40 17.25 -8.06
C LYS A 121 17.69 17.91 -8.55
N PRO A 122 18.57 18.52 -7.72
CA PRO A 122 19.84 19.10 -8.22
C PRO A 122 20.71 18.07 -8.93
N GLU A 123 20.81 16.85 -8.41
CA GLU A 123 21.57 15.77 -9.02
C GLU A 123 20.97 15.31 -10.35
N MET A 124 19.62 15.21 -10.41
CA MET A 124 18.90 14.84 -11.62
C MET A 124 19.01 15.92 -12.72
N VAL A 125 19.01 17.20 -12.34
CA VAL A 125 19.20 18.34 -13.27
C VAL A 125 20.58 18.32 -13.88
N ALA A 126 21.61 18.03 -13.07
CA ALA A 126 22.99 17.93 -13.55
C ALA A 126 23.18 16.77 -14.55
N THR A 127 22.30 15.77 -14.53
CA THR A 127 22.27 14.66 -15.48
C THR A 127 21.24 14.96 -16.56
N MET A 128 21.64 15.58 -17.66
CA MET A 128 20.84 16.30 -18.67
C MET A 128 19.53 15.63 -19.14
N PHE A 129 19.42 14.29 -19.12
CA PHE A 129 18.24 13.56 -19.59
C PHE A 129 17.32 13.06 -18.47
N ALA A 130 17.76 13.09 -17.21
CA ALA A 130 17.02 12.50 -16.10
C ALA A 130 15.70 13.23 -15.78
N MET A 131 15.65 14.56 -15.96
CA MET A 131 14.47 15.38 -15.65
C MET A 131 13.20 14.96 -16.40
N GLY A 132 13.31 14.58 -17.66
CA GLY A 132 12.18 14.14 -18.47
C GLY A 132 11.65 12.79 -18.00
N ILE A 133 12.55 11.88 -17.67
CA ILE A 133 12.25 10.55 -17.13
C ILE A 133 11.53 10.69 -15.79
N VAL A 134 12.14 11.37 -14.82
CA VAL A 134 11.58 11.53 -13.46
C VAL A 134 10.19 12.18 -13.50
N ARG A 135 9.97 13.15 -14.37
CA ARG A 135 8.64 13.78 -14.51
C ARG A 135 7.57 12.80 -15.01
N GLU A 136 7.90 11.94 -15.98
CA GLU A 136 6.96 10.95 -16.48
C GLU A 136 6.73 9.85 -15.44
N ASP A 137 7.77 9.41 -14.74
CA ASP A 137 7.68 8.45 -13.64
C ASP A 137 6.74 8.95 -12.54
N ILE A 138 6.91 10.18 -12.06
CA ILE A 138 6.02 10.79 -11.05
C ILE A 138 4.57 10.80 -11.53
N LYS A 139 4.33 11.13 -12.80
CA LYS A 139 2.98 11.17 -13.38
C LYS A 139 2.36 9.77 -13.45
N ASN A 140 3.12 8.79 -13.88
CA ASN A 140 2.65 7.41 -14.02
C ASN A 140 2.37 6.79 -12.64
N LEU A 141 3.30 6.94 -11.69
CA LEU A 141 3.12 6.51 -10.30
C LEU A 141 1.88 7.14 -9.67
N ASN A 142 1.67 8.45 -9.85
CA ASN A 142 0.47 9.13 -9.36
C ASN A 142 -0.79 8.52 -9.95
N SER A 143 -0.84 8.30 -11.27
CA SER A 143 -2.00 7.73 -11.95
C SER A 143 -2.34 6.32 -11.42
N GLN A 144 -1.34 5.45 -11.23
CA GLN A 144 -1.55 4.10 -10.68
C GLN A 144 -1.96 4.14 -9.20
N THR A 145 -1.37 5.04 -8.42
CA THR A 145 -1.72 5.25 -7.00
C THR A 145 -3.16 5.72 -6.85
N VAL A 146 -3.62 6.67 -7.70
CA VAL A 146 -5.02 7.13 -7.74
C VAL A 146 -5.98 5.98 -8.03
N THR A 147 -5.65 5.12 -8.98
CA THR A 147 -6.45 3.94 -9.30
C THR A 147 -6.59 3.02 -8.08
N LEU A 148 -5.49 2.71 -7.41
CA LEU A 148 -5.46 1.83 -6.26
C LEU A 148 -6.25 2.39 -5.06
N TYR A 149 -5.98 3.64 -4.67
CA TYR A 149 -6.65 4.21 -3.50
C TYR A 149 -8.15 4.48 -3.75
N THR A 150 -8.55 4.71 -5.01
CA THR A 150 -9.97 4.84 -5.36
C THR A 150 -10.71 3.54 -5.05
N CYS A 151 -10.18 2.39 -5.45
CA CYS A 151 -10.77 1.09 -5.12
C CYS A 151 -10.82 0.84 -3.61
N ILE A 152 -9.75 1.14 -2.87
CA ILE A 152 -9.72 0.95 -1.41
C ILE A 152 -10.75 1.86 -0.73
N ARG A 153 -10.86 3.11 -1.19
CA ARG A 153 -11.86 4.05 -0.68
C ARG A 153 -13.29 3.57 -0.96
N ASP A 154 -13.56 3.07 -2.17
CA ASP A 154 -14.90 2.64 -2.56
C ASP A 154 -15.35 1.42 -1.71
N ILE A 155 -14.46 0.46 -1.45
CA ILE A 155 -14.68 -0.62 -0.48
C ILE A 155 -15.03 -0.05 0.90
N GLY A 156 -14.23 0.91 1.40
CA GLY A 156 -14.46 1.56 2.68
C GLY A 156 -15.80 2.29 2.73
N THR A 157 -16.14 3.04 1.68
CA THR A 157 -17.36 3.86 1.63
C THR A 157 -18.62 3.00 1.68
N GLU A 158 -18.67 1.89 0.95
CA GLU A 158 -19.84 1.06 0.83
C GLU A 158 -20.09 0.18 2.05
N GLN A 159 -19.02 -0.28 2.72
CA GLN A 159 -19.13 -1.33 3.72
C GLN A 159 -18.60 -0.96 5.10
N HIS A 160 -17.61 -0.07 5.17
CA HIS A 160 -16.86 0.23 6.38
C HIS A 160 -16.69 1.75 6.62
N PRO A 161 -17.79 2.51 6.80
CA PRO A 161 -17.73 3.98 6.87
C PRO A 161 -16.86 4.51 8.01
N THR A 162 -16.58 3.71 9.03
CA THR A 162 -15.71 4.07 10.16
C THR A 162 -14.24 4.27 9.74
N TYR A 163 -13.79 3.66 8.63
CA TYR A 163 -12.42 3.80 8.13
C TYR A 163 -12.23 4.99 7.17
N ILE A 164 -13.33 5.58 6.70
CA ILE A 164 -13.27 6.68 5.71
C ILE A 164 -12.39 7.86 6.15
N PRO A 165 -12.44 8.34 7.40
CA PRO A 165 -11.54 9.41 7.83
C PRO A 165 -10.05 9.06 7.67
N THR A 166 -9.67 7.85 8.05
CA THR A 166 -8.28 7.37 7.93
C THR A 166 -7.87 7.21 6.47
N ILE A 167 -8.74 6.65 5.63
CA ILE A 167 -8.49 6.49 4.19
C ILE A 167 -8.32 7.86 3.52
N ASN A 168 -9.18 8.82 3.83
CA ASN A 168 -9.09 10.17 3.28
C ASN A 168 -7.81 10.91 3.74
N ASP A 169 -7.36 10.67 4.97
CA ASP A 169 -6.07 11.21 5.44
C ASP A 169 -4.90 10.62 4.64
N PHE A 170 -4.88 9.32 4.38
CA PHE A 170 -3.88 8.68 3.54
C PHE A 170 -3.87 9.24 2.11
N ILE A 171 -5.05 9.38 1.51
CA ILE A 171 -5.21 9.97 0.17
C ILE A 171 -4.65 11.40 0.16
N SER A 172 -5.01 12.22 1.15
CA SER A 172 -4.53 13.60 1.25
C SER A 172 -3.01 13.69 1.38
N GLN A 173 -2.38 12.81 2.16
CA GLN A 173 -0.93 12.75 2.29
C GLN A 173 -0.24 12.40 0.96
N LEU A 174 -0.76 11.41 0.24
CA LEU A 174 -0.24 10.99 -1.06
C LEU A 174 -0.42 12.09 -2.11
N ASP A 175 -1.62 12.65 -2.25
CA ASP A 175 -1.92 13.70 -3.22
C ASP A 175 -1.04 14.94 -3.01
N ASN A 176 -0.86 15.38 -1.76
CA ASN A 176 0.01 16.51 -1.43
C ASN A 176 1.48 16.21 -1.78
N SER A 177 1.95 14.97 -1.54
CA SER A 177 3.32 14.57 -1.86
C SER A 177 3.55 14.48 -3.36
N PHE A 178 2.61 13.92 -4.11
CA PHE A 178 2.67 13.89 -5.58
C PHE A 178 2.57 15.29 -6.19
N ALA A 179 1.69 16.16 -5.69
CA ALA A 179 1.59 17.55 -6.14
C ALA A 179 2.89 18.30 -5.92
N THR A 180 3.52 18.15 -4.76
CA THR A 180 4.82 18.76 -4.43
C THR A 180 5.92 18.26 -5.38
N SER A 181 6.00 16.96 -5.61
CA SER A 181 7.00 16.36 -6.49
C SER A 181 6.78 16.78 -7.94
N SER A 182 5.55 16.76 -8.43
CA SER A 182 5.19 17.21 -9.76
C SER A 182 5.53 18.68 -9.98
N ALA A 183 5.22 19.57 -9.02
CA ALA A 183 5.56 20.97 -9.07
C ALA A 183 7.09 21.19 -9.11
N ALA A 184 7.85 20.41 -8.34
CA ALA A 184 9.31 20.47 -8.35
C ALA A 184 9.90 20.19 -9.74
N TYR A 185 9.33 19.24 -10.48
CA TYR A 185 9.83 18.80 -11.79
C TYR A 185 9.11 19.45 -13.00
N SER A 186 8.04 20.23 -12.78
CA SER A 186 7.32 20.91 -13.86
C SER A 186 8.08 22.12 -14.40
N ASN A 187 8.82 22.85 -13.56
CA ASN A 187 9.53 24.06 -13.96
C ASN A 187 10.84 23.72 -14.66
N ARG A 188 10.90 23.97 -15.96
CA ARG A 188 12.17 24.15 -16.69
C ARG A 188 12.80 25.47 -16.24
N THR A 189 13.49 25.48 -15.11
CA THR A 189 14.46 26.55 -14.87
C THR A 189 15.72 26.16 -15.66
N ILE A 190 15.72 26.44 -16.94
CA ILE A 190 16.97 26.60 -17.70
C ILE A 190 17.49 27.93 -17.20
N THR A 191 18.26 27.92 -16.12
CA THR A 191 19.14 29.04 -15.82
C THR A 191 20.28 28.99 -16.85
N PRO A 192 20.55 30.07 -17.57
CA PRO A 192 21.57 30.12 -18.59
C PRO A 192 22.98 29.96 -18.00
#